data_b440bf86daf52561d08f3906a91f9844
#
_entry.id   b440bf86daf52561d08f3906a91f9844
#
_cell.length_a   1.000
_cell.length_b   1.000
_cell.length_c   1.000
_cell.angle_alpha   90.00
_cell.angle_beta   90.00
_cell.angle_gamma   90.00
#
_symmetry.space_group_name_H-M   'P 1'
#
loop_
_entity.id
_entity.type
_entity.pdbx_description
1 polymer ?
#
loop_
_entity_poly.entity_id
_entity_poly.type
_entity_poly.pdbx_seq_one_letter_code
_entity_poly.pdbx_strand_id
1 'polypeptide(L)'
;MKAAIFEKPGLENLRIKQDTEEPKITEHDVLVKVKMAGINPIDHFAISGAREIKPIPHIPGAEIAGVVEETGKHVSSLTQGDRVVVYARVFDGVCDMCLDGYEMLCRSGGIIGVMTNGGFAEYVAIPEKNVFKISNNIGWEIAASLPVTTITPYHALKEAALKVNEFLLVFGASGNTGIMAVQFANRIGAKVIAVSKDGWVKDFGADYIINEYDKVIEEVKKITNGKMADVVLNSLGIGTWESSFESVGANGRLVTFGGLTGADVKLNVQSLYSRQVKLIGSTGGTRSDFREIIDMSKELKIRVWKKFKLDETKEALQALFAKERDGRIMLEI
;
A
#
# COMPACT_ATOMS: atom_id res chain seq x y z
N MET A 1 14.23 13.71 19.52
CA MET A 1 12.86 13.29 19.16
C MET A 1 12.56 11.89 19.60
N LYS A 2 11.25 11.57 19.78
CA LYS A 2 10.79 10.21 20.01
C LYS A 2 10.75 9.42 18.69
N ALA A 3 11.21 8.15 18.71
CA ALA A 3 11.17 7.26 17.55
C ALA A 3 11.11 5.79 17.95
N ALA A 4 10.45 4.98 17.13
CA ALA A 4 10.57 3.52 17.17
C ALA A 4 11.77 3.10 16.31
N ILE A 5 12.78 2.49 16.95
CA ILE A 5 14.07 2.22 16.34
C ILE A 5 14.56 0.80 16.63
N PHE A 6 15.30 0.19 15.71
CA PHE A 6 15.96 -1.09 15.94
C PHE A 6 17.34 -1.13 15.26
N GLU A 7 18.21 -1.96 15.81
CA GLU A 7 19.61 -2.12 15.37
C GLU A 7 19.86 -3.52 14.78
N LYS A 8 18.95 -4.46 15.02
CA LYS A 8 19.00 -5.83 14.55
C LYS A 8 17.58 -6.26 14.14
N PRO A 9 17.45 -7.12 13.13
CA PRO A 9 16.16 -7.71 12.81
C PRO A 9 15.49 -8.40 13.99
N GLY A 10 14.17 -8.37 14.00
CA GLY A 10 13.31 -8.97 15.01
C GLY A 10 12.46 -7.94 15.75
N LEU A 11 11.17 -8.24 15.89
CA LEU A 11 10.24 -7.35 16.59
C LEU A 11 10.62 -7.16 18.06
N GLU A 12 11.28 -8.14 18.67
CA GLU A 12 11.82 -8.07 20.02
C GLU A 12 12.93 -7.01 20.16
N ASN A 13 13.58 -6.63 19.07
CA ASN A 13 14.65 -5.63 19.04
C ASN A 13 14.13 -4.21 18.82
N LEU A 14 12.86 -4.05 18.42
CA LEU A 14 12.24 -2.73 18.30
C LEU A 14 12.13 -2.07 19.69
N ARG A 15 12.59 -0.82 19.77
CA ARG A 15 12.59 -0.01 21.02
C ARG A 15 12.06 1.38 20.72
N ILE A 16 11.37 1.95 21.68
CA ILE A 16 11.02 3.37 21.67
C ILE A 16 12.15 4.13 22.37
N LYS A 17 12.83 4.99 21.64
CA LYS A 17 13.81 5.94 22.18
C LYS A 17 13.17 7.33 22.25
N GLN A 18 13.38 8.03 23.38
CA GLN A 18 12.82 9.38 23.62
C GLN A 18 13.76 10.49 23.14
N ASP A 19 15.04 10.17 22.99
CA ASP A 19 16.16 11.09 22.77
C ASP A 19 16.93 10.82 21.46
N THR A 20 16.26 10.23 20.48
CA THR A 20 16.84 10.07 19.14
C THR A 20 17.15 11.45 18.55
N GLU A 21 18.31 11.61 17.92
CA GLU A 21 18.67 12.86 17.23
C GLU A 21 17.62 13.18 16.16
N GLU A 22 17.24 14.46 16.09
CA GLU A 22 16.36 14.90 15.00
C GLU A 22 17.08 14.83 13.65
N PRO A 23 16.38 14.41 12.58
CA PRO A 23 17.03 14.29 11.28
C PRO A 23 17.40 15.69 10.75
N LYS A 24 18.64 15.82 10.29
CA LYS A 24 19.13 17.04 9.63
C LYS A 24 18.64 17.05 8.18
N ILE A 25 18.10 18.17 7.76
CA ILE A 25 17.68 18.38 6.37
C ILE A 25 18.85 18.92 5.53
N THR A 26 18.89 18.49 4.28
CA THR A 26 19.73 19.10 3.24
C THR A 26 19.03 20.33 2.64
N GLU A 27 19.71 21.01 1.71
CA GLU A 27 19.12 22.18 1.02
C GLU A 27 17.87 21.88 0.20
N HIS A 28 17.63 20.60 -0.13
CA HIS A 28 16.51 20.11 -0.95
C HIS A 28 15.52 19.25 -0.17
N ASP A 29 15.68 19.13 1.15
CA ASP A 29 14.81 18.30 1.98
C ASP A 29 13.77 19.15 2.72
N VAL A 30 12.74 18.46 3.16
CA VAL A 30 11.66 18.97 4.02
C VAL A 30 11.70 18.18 5.32
N LEU A 31 11.72 18.87 6.45
CA LEU A 31 11.45 18.25 7.75
C LEU A 31 9.94 18.14 7.92
N VAL A 32 9.44 16.93 7.99
CA VAL A 32 8.03 16.67 8.21
C VAL A 32 7.81 16.25 9.66
N LYS A 33 6.99 17.03 10.38
CA LYS A 33 6.44 16.63 11.67
C LYS A 33 5.31 15.64 11.42
N VAL A 34 5.55 14.39 11.75
CA VAL A 34 4.59 13.31 11.49
C VAL A 34 3.36 13.48 12.38
N LYS A 35 2.18 13.29 11.83
CA LYS A 35 0.91 13.32 12.53
C LYS A 35 0.25 11.94 12.59
N MET A 36 0.45 11.18 11.52
CA MET A 36 -0.09 9.83 11.42
C MET A 36 0.75 8.99 10.48
N ALA A 37 0.97 7.75 10.85
CA ALA A 37 1.58 6.72 10.01
C ALA A 37 0.66 5.49 9.92
N GLY A 38 0.62 4.87 8.74
CA GLY A 38 -0.13 3.62 8.54
C GLY A 38 0.76 2.40 8.81
N ILE A 39 0.20 1.35 9.40
CA ILE A 39 0.89 0.07 9.59
C ILE A 39 0.61 -0.86 8.41
N ASN A 40 1.65 -1.41 7.80
CA ASN A 40 1.58 -2.29 6.64
C ASN A 40 2.49 -3.54 6.78
N PRO A 41 2.22 -4.60 6.00
CA PRO A 41 3.10 -5.76 5.96
C PRO A 41 4.56 -5.43 5.62
N ILE A 42 4.82 -4.39 4.81
CA ILE A 42 6.18 -3.98 4.45
C ILE A 42 6.99 -3.52 5.68
N ASP A 43 6.35 -2.86 6.64
CA ASP A 43 6.99 -2.44 7.89
C ASP A 43 7.40 -3.65 8.73
N HIS A 44 6.51 -4.66 8.79
CA HIS A 44 6.82 -5.93 9.45
C HIS A 44 7.98 -6.66 8.74
N PHE A 45 7.99 -6.71 7.40
CA PHE A 45 9.06 -7.35 6.63
C PHE A 45 10.41 -6.64 6.80
N ALA A 46 10.43 -5.32 6.94
CA ALA A 46 11.63 -4.57 7.26
C ALA A 46 12.16 -4.97 8.65
N ILE A 47 11.30 -4.96 9.66
CA ILE A 47 11.69 -5.26 11.04
C ILE A 47 12.08 -6.74 11.22
N SER A 48 11.39 -7.67 10.56
CA SER A 48 11.70 -9.12 10.68
C SER A 48 12.99 -9.54 9.97
N GLY A 49 13.60 -8.66 9.15
CA GLY A 49 14.78 -8.98 8.35
C GLY A 49 14.48 -9.70 7.04
N ALA A 50 13.22 -9.81 6.64
CA ALA A 50 12.83 -10.34 5.33
C ALA A 50 13.18 -9.38 4.18
N ARG A 51 13.62 -8.17 4.49
CA ARG A 51 14.14 -7.15 3.56
C ARG A 51 15.45 -6.59 4.08
N GLU A 52 16.38 -6.31 3.17
CA GLU A 52 17.55 -5.50 3.50
C GLU A 52 17.10 -4.08 3.87
N ILE A 53 17.64 -3.57 4.97
CA ILE A 53 17.28 -2.25 5.52
C ILE A 53 18.49 -1.34 5.63
N LYS A 54 18.29 -0.06 5.43
CA LYS A 54 19.29 1.01 5.62
C LYS A 54 18.61 2.30 6.07
N PRO A 55 19.28 3.13 6.90
CA PRO A 55 20.51 2.88 7.64
C PRO A 55 20.30 1.92 8.83
N ILE A 56 21.37 1.64 9.58
CA ILE A 56 21.32 1.01 10.91
C ILE A 56 22.02 1.96 11.88
N PRO A 57 21.42 2.34 13.04
CA PRO A 57 20.05 2.04 13.51
C PRO A 57 18.96 2.51 12.54
N HIS A 58 17.80 1.82 12.54
CA HIS A 58 16.74 2.05 11.56
C HIS A 58 15.41 2.44 12.20
N ILE A 59 14.75 3.43 11.61
CA ILE A 59 13.37 3.83 11.93
C ILE A 59 12.46 3.36 10.80
N PRO A 60 11.51 2.43 11.03
CA PRO A 60 10.57 1.97 10.01
C PRO A 60 9.43 2.95 9.77
N GLY A 61 8.48 2.57 8.90
CA GLY A 61 7.26 3.31 8.62
C GLY A 61 7.23 3.90 7.22
N ALA A 62 6.56 3.20 6.30
CA ALA A 62 6.50 3.58 4.89
C ALA A 62 5.38 4.58 4.57
N GLU A 63 4.33 4.63 5.36
CA GLU A 63 3.20 5.55 5.17
C GLU A 63 3.29 6.73 6.13
N ILE A 64 3.38 7.94 5.59
CA ILE A 64 3.65 9.15 6.36
C ILE A 64 2.70 10.27 5.91
N ALA A 65 1.98 10.84 6.87
CA ALA A 65 1.26 12.09 6.70
C ALA A 65 1.60 13.04 7.87
N GLY A 66 1.75 14.32 7.58
CA GLY A 66 2.15 15.27 8.61
C GLY A 66 2.08 16.72 8.14
N VAL A 67 2.86 17.55 8.82
CA VAL A 67 2.95 18.99 8.58
C VAL A 67 4.41 19.35 8.33
N VAL A 68 4.67 20.21 7.38
CA VAL A 68 6.01 20.77 7.14
C VAL A 68 6.44 21.57 8.36
N GLU A 69 7.52 21.16 9.01
CA GLU A 69 8.13 21.86 10.15
C GLU A 69 9.20 22.84 9.68
N GLU A 70 10.07 22.39 8.75
CA GLU A 70 11.15 23.19 8.21
C GLU A 70 11.42 22.81 6.75
N THR A 71 11.94 23.74 5.95
CA THR A 71 12.32 23.51 4.55
C THR A 71 13.76 23.89 4.30
N GLY A 72 14.47 23.10 3.50
CA GLY A 72 15.79 23.47 2.99
C GLY A 72 15.72 24.69 2.08
N LYS A 73 16.81 25.39 1.90
CA LYS A 73 16.88 26.70 1.20
C LYS A 73 16.45 26.63 -0.28
N HIS A 74 16.52 25.46 -0.92
CA HIS A 74 16.15 25.28 -2.33
C HIS A 74 14.75 24.66 -2.50
N VAL A 75 14.03 24.39 -1.42
CA VAL A 75 12.64 23.98 -1.45
C VAL A 75 11.78 25.17 -1.86
N SER A 76 10.97 25.00 -2.89
CA SER A 76 10.18 26.08 -3.48
C SER A 76 8.67 25.85 -3.52
N SER A 77 8.24 24.58 -3.45
CA SER A 77 6.83 24.21 -3.58
C SER A 77 6.09 24.06 -2.24
N LEU A 78 6.83 24.10 -1.13
CA LEU A 78 6.31 23.85 0.21
C LEU A 78 6.77 24.95 1.19
N THR A 79 5.94 25.21 2.19
CA THR A 79 6.22 26.15 3.27
C THR A 79 5.88 25.53 4.62
N GLN A 80 6.50 26.04 5.70
CA GLN A 80 6.16 25.63 7.07
C GLN A 80 4.67 25.75 7.32
N GLY A 81 4.09 24.75 7.96
CA GLY A 81 2.66 24.64 8.25
C GLY A 81 1.84 23.93 7.15
N ASP A 82 2.38 23.68 5.98
CA ASP A 82 1.69 22.92 4.93
C ASP A 82 1.39 21.50 5.39
N ARG A 83 0.16 21.07 5.19
CA ARG A 83 -0.22 19.66 5.38
C ARG A 83 0.24 18.83 4.20
N VAL A 84 0.92 17.72 4.49
CA VAL A 84 1.60 16.93 3.47
C VAL A 84 1.43 15.43 3.66
N VAL A 85 1.63 14.72 2.56
CA VAL A 85 1.78 13.27 2.50
C VAL A 85 3.02 12.91 1.70
N VAL A 86 3.67 11.82 2.05
CA VAL A 86 4.96 11.42 1.48
C VAL A 86 4.78 10.29 0.48
N TYR A 87 5.23 10.47 -0.76
CA TYR A 87 5.37 9.37 -1.73
C TYR A 87 6.46 8.41 -1.27
N ALA A 88 6.09 7.18 -0.94
CA ALA A 88 6.91 6.23 -0.19
C ALA A 88 8.07 5.60 -0.98
N ARG A 89 8.52 6.20 -2.10
CA ARG A 89 9.58 5.65 -2.94
C ARG A 89 10.86 6.46 -2.87
N VAL A 90 11.97 5.77 -2.63
CA VAL A 90 13.31 6.34 -2.85
C VAL A 90 13.60 6.23 -4.35
N PHE A 91 14.01 7.32 -4.98
CA PHE A 91 14.36 7.33 -6.42
C PHE A 91 15.35 8.46 -6.73
N ASP A 92 16.20 8.25 -7.74
CA ASP A 92 17.19 9.25 -8.15
C ASP A 92 16.59 10.37 -9.04
N GLY A 93 15.63 10.04 -9.88
CA GLY A 93 15.01 10.97 -10.82
C GLY A 93 15.74 11.12 -12.16
N VAL A 94 16.83 10.35 -12.39
CA VAL A 94 17.69 10.50 -13.56
C VAL A 94 17.96 9.21 -14.33
N CYS A 95 17.70 8.02 -13.73
CA CYS A 95 17.83 6.77 -14.46
C CYS A 95 16.70 6.61 -15.50
N ASP A 96 16.86 5.69 -16.43
CA ASP A 96 15.89 5.41 -17.48
C ASP A 96 14.47 5.19 -16.93
N MET A 97 14.32 4.36 -15.89
CA MET A 97 13.02 4.11 -15.28
C MET A 97 12.38 5.40 -14.73
N CYS A 98 13.17 6.25 -14.07
CA CYS A 98 12.68 7.52 -13.55
C CYS A 98 12.28 8.49 -14.67
N LEU A 99 13.07 8.57 -15.75
CA LEU A 99 12.79 9.44 -16.90
C LEU A 99 11.54 8.99 -17.66
N ASP A 100 11.28 7.68 -17.69
CA ASP A 100 10.06 7.10 -18.25
C ASP A 100 8.82 7.20 -17.32
N GLY A 101 9.00 7.78 -16.11
CA GLY A 101 7.91 7.95 -15.14
C GLY A 101 7.62 6.74 -14.25
N TYR A 102 8.50 5.76 -14.23
CA TYR A 102 8.40 4.56 -13.38
C TYR A 102 9.33 4.67 -12.16
N GLU A 103 9.17 5.73 -11.36
CA GLU A 103 10.05 6.01 -10.21
C GLU A 103 10.07 4.86 -9.18
N MET A 104 8.98 4.08 -9.10
CA MET A 104 8.90 2.90 -8.23
C MET A 104 9.82 1.76 -8.70
N LEU A 105 10.33 1.80 -9.92
CA LEU A 105 11.30 0.86 -10.50
C LEU A 105 12.70 1.47 -10.63
N CYS A 106 12.97 2.59 -9.95
CA CYS A 106 14.28 3.25 -9.97
C CYS A 106 15.41 2.26 -9.68
N ARG A 107 16.49 2.30 -10.49
CA ARG A 107 17.60 1.34 -10.40
C ARG A 107 18.40 1.43 -9.09
N SER A 108 18.47 2.62 -8.51
CA SER A 108 19.07 2.88 -7.19
C SER A 108 18.00 3.13 -6.11
N GLY A 109 16.76 2.76 -6.41
CA GLY A 109 15.61 3.11 -5.59
C GLY A 109 15.30 2.13 -4.47
N GLY A 110 14.16 2.40 -3.83
CA GLY A 110 13.66 1.56 -2.74
C GLY A 110 12.38 2.11 -2.13
N ILE A 111 12.17 1.78 -0.87
CA ILE A 111 10.98 2.21 -0.12
C ILE A 111 11.46 3.00 1.11
N ILE A 112 10.86 4.15 1.36
CA ILE A 112 11.04 4.93 2.61
C ILE A 112 10.58 4.05 3.78
N GLY A 113 11.34 4.07 4.88
CA GLY A 113 11.11 3.16 6.01
C GLY A 113 11.70 1.75 5.81
N VAL A 114 12.39 1.50 4.68
CA VAL A 114 13.18 0.29 4.38
C VAL A 114 14.60 0.66 3.97
N MET A 115 14.75 1.48 2.93
CA MET A 115 16.06 1.93 2.42
C MET A 115 16.49 3.29 2.98
N THR A 116 15.62 3.95 3.70
CA THR A 116 15.87 5.18 4.46
C THR A 116 15.05 5.10 5.74
N ASN A 117 15.34 5.94 6.73
CA ASN A 117 14.46 6.10 7.87
C ASN A 117 13.05 6.53 7.45
N GLY A 118 12.05 6.03 8.16
CA GLY A 118 10.63 6.22 7.89
C GLY A 118 9.91 7.03 8.97
N GLY A 119 8.59 6.90 8.98
CA GLY A 119 7.68 7.76 9.73
C GLY A 119 7.26 7.26 11.12
N PHE A 120 7.86 6.19 11.67
CA PHE A 120 7.57 5.81 13.06
C PHE A 120 8.43 6.65 14.02
N ALA A 121 8.35 7.97 13.87
CA ALA A 121 9.07 8.98 14.63
C ALA A 121 8.31 10.30 14.59
N GLU A 122 8.63 11.23 15.51
CA GLU A 122 8.04 12.57 15.56
C GLU A 122 8.38 13.40 14.30
N TYR A 123 9.60 13.20 13.76
CA TYR A 123 10.10 13.93 12.58
C TYR A 123 10.77 12.99 11.59
N VAL A 124 10.67 13.32 10.32
CA VAL A 124 11.39 12.66 9.24
C VAL A 124 11.86 13.69 8.20
N ALA A 125 13.11 13.58 7.74
CA ALA A 125 13.65 14.38 6.64
C ALA A 125 13.37 13.67 5.31
N ILE A 126 12.72 14.36 4.38
CA ILE A 126 12.24 13.79 3.11
C ILE A 126 12.63 14.74 1.97
N PRO A 127 13.20 14.27 0.85
CA PRO A 127 13.43 15.11 -0.33
C PRO A 127 12.13 15.76 -0.83
N GLU A 128 12.16 17.05 -1.17
CA GLU A 128 10.98 17.81 -1.65
C GLU A 128 10.19 17.06 -2.73
N LYS A 129 10.91 16.40 -3.66
CA LYS A 129 10.30 15.63 -4.76
C LYS A 129 9.38 14.50 -4.33
N ASN A 130 9.47 14.08 -3.06
CA ASN A 130 8.62 13.03 -2.46
C ASN A 130 7.45 13.59 -1.64
N VAL A 131 7.43 14.89 -1.36
CA VAL A 131 6.43 15.50 -0.47
C VAL A 131 5.35 16.17 -1.28
N PHE A 132 4.11 15.85 -0.99
CA PHE A 132 2.93 16.36 -1.70
C PHE A 132 1.99 17.06 -0.74
N LYS A 133 1.62 18.29 -1.08
CA LYS A 133 0.65 19.07 -0.33
C LYS A 133 -0.74 18.45 -0.45
N ILE A 134 -1.47 18.41 0.66
CA ILE A 134 -2.85 17.93 0.73
C ILE A 134 -3.79 19.01 1.26
N SER A 135 -5.05 18.91 0.87
CA SER A 135 -6.09 19.83 1.33
C SER A 135 -6.38 19.66 2.83
N ASN A 136 -6.73 20.76 3.50
CA ASN A 136 -7.06 20.80 4.94
C ASN A 136 -8.25 19.92 5.33
N ASN A 137 -9.13 19.60 4.41
CA ASN A 137 -10.31 18.77 4.64
C ASN A 137 -10.08 17.26 4.50
N ILE A 138 -8.85 16.82 4.18
CA ILE A 138 -8.50 15.40 4.15
C ILE A 138 -8.12 14.97 5.57
N GLY A 139 -8.80 13.94 6.11
CA GLY A 139 -8.46 13.36 7.41
C GLY A 139 -7.08 12.71 7.38
N TRP A 140 -6.39 12.70 8.53
CA TRP A 140 -5.04 12.12 8.64
C TRP A 140 -5.02 10.63 8.33
N GLU A 141 -6.11 9.91 8.65
CA GLU A 141 -6.25 8.47 8.37
C GLU A 141 -6.23 8.18 6.86
N ILE A 142 -6.95 8.99 6.08
CA ILE A 142 -6.93 8.91 4.61
C ILE A 142 -5.53 9.30 4.11
N ALA A 143 -5.03 10.45 4.54
CA ALA A 143 -3.72 10.94 4.10
C ALA A 143 -2.60 9.92 4.32
N ALA A 144 -2.50 9.37 5.54
CA ALA A 144 -1.51 8.35 5.87
C ALA A 144 -1.75 6.99 5.20
N SER A 145 -2.87 6.79 4.51
CA SER A 145 -3.14 5.56 3.75
C SER A 145 -2.84 5.70 2.25
N LEU A 146 -2.53 6.90 1.76
CA LEU A 146 -2.27 7.13 0.33
C LEU A 146 -0.96 6.46 -0.15
N PRO A 147 0.17 6.51 0.60
CA PRO A 147 1.50 6.20 0.06
C PRO A 147 1.76 4.74 -0.31
N VAL A 148 1.10 3.79 0.33
CA VAL A 148 1.25 2.34 0.06
C VAL A 148 -0.10 1.70 -0.17
N THR A 149 -1.00 1.86 0.80
CA THR A 149 -2.32 1.20 0.83
C THR A 149 -3.19 1.57 -0.36
N THR A 150 -3.17 2.83 -0.77
CA THR A 150 -4.05 3.35 -1.82
C THR A 150 -3.41 3.30 -3.20
N ILE A 151 -2.16 3.75 -3.33
CA ILE A 151 -1.47 3.81 -4.62
C ILE A 151 -1.28 2.42 -5.24
N THR A 152 -0.99 1.41 -4.42
CA THR A 152 -0.66 0.06 -4.93
C THR A 152 -1.81 -0.58 -5.71
N PRO A 153 -3.03 -0.69 -5.18
CA PRO A 153 -4.13 -1.23 -5.96
C PRO A 153 -4.59 -0.28 -7.09
N TYR A 154 -4.45 1.04 -6.93
CA TYR A 154 -4.76 1.98 -7.98
C TYR A 154 -3.91 1.73 -9.23
N HIS A 155 -2.59 1.65 -9.05
CA HIS A 155 -1.65 1.33 -10.12
C HIS A 155 -1.92 -0.06 -10.72
N ALA A 156 -2.17 -1.07 -9.88
CA ALA A 156 -2.48 -2.42 -10.33
C ALA A 156 -3.74 -2.47 -11.24
N LEU A 157 -4.76 -1.70 -10.93
CA LEU A 157 -5.98 -1.59 -11.76
C LEU A 157 -5.72 -0.85 -13.09
N LYS A 158 -4.83 0.15 -13.10
CA LYS A 158 -4.37 0.82 -14.33
C LYS A 158 -3.59 -0.15 -15.22
N GLU A 159 -2.64 -0.90 -14.67
CA GLU A 159 -1.89 -1.93 -15.40
C GLU A 159 -2.80 -3.03 -15.95
N ALA A 160 -3.84 -3.40 -15.21
CA ALA A 160 -4.87 -4.31 -15.70
C ALA A 160 -5.76 -3.71 -16.80
N ALA A 161 -5.72 -2.39 -17.01
CA ALA A 161 -6.66 -1.67 -17.85
C ALA A 161 -8.12 -2.09 -17.58
N LEU A 162 -8.52 -2.08 -16.28
CA LEU A 162 -9.88 -2.45 -15.86
C LEU A 162 -10.91 -1.53 -16.49
N LYS A 163 -12.01 -2.09 -16.99
CA LYS A 163 -13.06 -1.37 -17.71
C LYS A 163 -14.41 -1.42 -17.03
N VAL A 164 -15.27 -0.52 -17.42
CA VAL A 164 -16.70 -0.50 -17.04
C VAL A 164 -17.35 -1.84 -17.40
N ASN A 165 -18.19 -2.36 -16.48
CA ASN A 165 -18.91 -3.64 -16.59
C ASN A 165 -18.04 -4.92 -16.60
N GLU A 166 -16.71 -4.83 -16.50
CA GLU A 166 -15.87 -6.01 -16.27
C GLU A 166 -16.05 -6.54 -14.85
N PHE A 167 -15.93 -7.85 -14.67
CA PHE A 167 -15.90 -8.47 -13.36
C PHE A 167 -14.48 -8.42 -12.79
N LEU A 168 -14.33 -7.74 -11.65
CA LEU A 168 -13.11 -7.73 -10.87
C LEU A 168 -13.27 -8.64 -9.65
N LEU A 169 -12.42 -9.66 -9.53
CA LEU A 169 -12.28 -10.47 -8.32
C LEU A 169 -11.13 -9.96 -7.46
N VAL A 170 -11.39 -9.65 -6.19
CA VAL A 170 -10.38 -9.13 -5.24
C VAL A 170 -10.21 -10.11 -4.09
N PHE A 171 -9.05 -10.78 -4.02
CA PHE A 171 -8.67 -11.58 -2.87
C PHE A 171 -8.20 -10.70 -1.71
N GLY A 172 -8.64 -11.02 -0.47
CA GLY A 172 -8.32 -10.19 0.70
C GLY A 172 -8.96 -8.81 0.64
N ALA A 173 -10.19 -8.72 0.17
CA ALA A 173 -10.89 -7.46 -0.09
C ALA A 173 -11.07 -6.56 1.14
N SER A 174 -11.12 -7.10 2.36
CA SER A 174 -11.14 -6.33 3.61
C SER A 174 -9.75 -5.89 4.10
N GLY A 175 -8.68 -6.31 3.41
CA GLY A 175 -7.31 -5.90 3.72
C GLY A 175 -7.03 -4.44 3.33
N ASN A 176 -5.86 -3.94 3.75
CA ASN A 176 -5.46 -2.56 3.50
C ASN A 176 -5.61 -2.15 2.02
N THR A 177 -4.97 -2.87 1.12
CA THR A 177 -5.01 -2.60 -0.34
C THR A 177 -6.31 -3.07 -0.98
N GLY A 178 -6.90 -4.17 -0.47
CA GLY A 178 -8.12 -4.75 -1.02
C GLY A 178 -9.31 -3.79 -0.98
N ILE A 179 -9.51 -3.12 0.16
CA ILE A 179 -10.63 -2.17 0.31
C ILE A 179 -10.50 -0.95 -0.61
N MET A 180 -9.27 -0.53 -0.93
CA MET A 180 -9.04 0.54 -1.89
C MET A 180 -9.27 0.05 -3.33
N ALA A 181 -8.87 -1.19 -3.66
CA ALA A 181 -9.18 -1.81 -4.95
C ALA A 181 -10.69 -1.86 -5.20
N VAL A 182 -11.48 -2.25 -4.20
CA VAL A 182 -12.95 -2.27 -4.26
C VAL A 182 -13.51 -0.89 -4.61
N GLN A 183 -13.05 0.16 -3.91
CA GLN A 183 -13.55 1.52 -4.14
C GLN A 183 -13.17 2.05 -5.54
N PHE A 184 -11.93 1.84 -5.98
CA PHE A 184 -11.52 2.27 -7.32
C PHE A 184 -12.25 1.51 -8.43
N ALA A 185 -12.44 0.21 -8.28
CA ALA A 185 -13.17 -0.58 -9.25
C ALA A 185 -14.64 -0.18 -9.34
N ASN A 186 -15.28 0.08 -8.20
CA ASN A 186 -16.65 0.61 -8.16
C ASN A 186 -16.72 1.99 -8.86
N ARG A 187 -15.76 2.87 -8.63
CA ARG A 187 -15.67 4.17 -9.29
C ARG A 187 -15.48 4.06 -10.81
N ILE A 188 -14.73 3.07 -11.28
CA ILE A 188 -14.58 2.76 -12.72
C ILE A 188 -15.91 2.25 -13.31
N GLY A 189 -16.81 1.70 -12.49
CA GLY A 189 -18.04 1.06 -12.92
C GLY A 189 -17.86 -0.42 -13.27
N ALA A 190 -16.85 -1.07 -12.72
CA ALA A 190 -16.67 -2.51 -12.77
C ALA A 190 -17.60 -3.22 -11.78
N LYS A 191 -17.87 -4.50 -11.99
CA LYS A 191 -18.63 -5.37 -11.08
C LYS A 191 -17.67 -6.06 -10.12
N VAL A 192 -17.73 -5.71 -8.85
CA VAL A 192 -16.74 -6.12 -7.86
C VAL A 192 -17.19 -7.35 -7.10
N ILE A 193 -16.40 -8.43 -7.21
CA ILE A 193 -16.52 -9.66 -6.43
C ILE A 193 -15.43 -9.63 -5.35
N ALA A 194 -15.82 -9.46 -4.11
CA ALA A 194 -14.91 -9.39 -2.97
C ALA A 194 -14.79 -10.77 -2.28
N VAL A 195 -13.57 -11.30 -2.18
CA VAL A 195 -13.30 -12.47 -1.34
C VAL A 195 -12.91 -11.97 0.05
N SER A 196 -13.83 -12.11 0.99
CA SER A 196 -13.69 -11.62 2.37
C SER A 196 -14.66 -12.29 3.31
N LYS A 197 -14.22 -12.56 4.55
CA LYS A 197 -15.11 -12.96 5.65
C LYS A 197 -15.96 -11.80 6.17
N ASP A 198 -15.58 -10.56 5.84
CA ASP A 198 -16.13 -9.34 6.43
C ASP A 198 -17.21 -8.75 5.51
N GLY A 199 -18.47 -8.78 5.94
CA GLY A 199 -19.62 -8.31 5.16
C GLY A 199 -19.63 -6.80 4.89
N TRP A 200 -18.96 -6.00 5.74
CA TRP A 200 -18.90 -4.55 5.62
C TRP A 200 -18.16 -4.05 4.35
N VAL A 201 -17.43 -4.93 3.65
CA VAL A 201 -16.80 -4.60 2.36
C VAL A 201 -17.82 -4.12 1.32
N LYS A 202 -19.08 -4.51 1.48
CA LYS A 202 -20.20 -4.06 0.65
C LYS A 202 -20.43 -2.54 0.74
N ASP A 203 -20.23 -1.95 1.92
CA ASP A 203 -20.41 -0.50 2.15
C ASP A 203 -19.34 0.34 1.41
N PHE A 204 -18.31 -0.33 0.89
CA PHE A 204 -17.23 0.26 0.11
C PHE A 204 -17.36 0.03 -1.40
N GLY A 205 -18.42 -0.64 -1.85
CA GLY A 205 -18.74 -0.79 -3.26
C GLY A 205 -18.54 -2.18 -3.85
N ALA A 206 -18.44 -3.23 -3.02
CA ALA A 206 -18.50 -4.61 -3.51
C ALA A 206 -19.92 -4.98 -3.90
N ASP A 207 -20.13 -5.50 -5.11
CA ASP A 207 -21.42 -6.00 -5.58
C ASP A 207 -21.72 -7.39 -5.01
N TYR A 208 -20.69 -8.24 -4.93
CA TYR A 208 -20.77 -9.62 -4.46
C TYR A 208 -19.71 -9.87 -3.39
N ILE A 209 -20.03 -10.71 -2.41
CA ILE A 209 -19.10 -11.15 -1.38
C ILE A 209 -19.06 -12.68 -1.37
N ILE A 210 -17.85 -13.23 -1.45
CA ILE A 210 -17.58 -14.65 -1.25
C ILE A 210 -16.80 -14.77 0.08
N ASN A 211 -17.41 -15.42 1.06
CA ASN A 211 -16.83 -15.55 2.40
C ASN A 211 -16.11 -16.89 2.63
N GLU A 212 -16.27 -17.86 1.73
CA GLU A 212 -15.64 -19.17 1.78
C GLU A 212 -14.56 -19.28 0.69
N TYR A 213 -13.28 -19.30 1.09
CA TYR A 213 -12.13 -19.29 0.19
C TYR A 213 -12.03 -20.55 -0.69
N ASP A 214 -12.53 -21.69 -0.22
CA ASP A 214 -12.58 -22.96 -0.94
C ASP A 214 -13.67 -23.01 -2.02
N LYS A 215 -14.68 -22.14 -1.95
CA LYS A 215 -15.77 -22.04 -2.92
C LYS A 215 -15.59 -20.93 -3.96
N VAL A 216 -14.49 -20.20 -3.94
CA VAL A 216 -14.29 -19.01 -4.79
C VAL A 216 -14.52 -19.32 -6.26
N ILE A 217 -13.92 -20.39 -6.81
CA ILE A 217 -14.04 -20.75 -8.23
C ILE A 217 -15.49 -21.02 -8.62
N GLU A 218 -16.22 -21.80 -7.80
CA GLU A 218 -17.62 -22.15 -8.03
C GLU A 218 -18.51 -20.89 -8.00
N GLU A 219 -18.36 -20.06 -6.98
CA GLU A 219 -19.18 -18.86 -6.82
C GLU A 219 -18.88 -17.82 -7.90
N VAL A 220 -17.60 -17.63 -8.29
CA VAL A 220 -17.25 -16.76 -9.41
C VAL A 220 -17.89 -17.27 -10.71
N LYS A 221 -17.82 -18.58 -10.97
CA LYS A 221 -18.48 -19.19 -12.14
C LYS A 221 -19.99 -18.93 -12.17
N LYS A 222 -20.64 -19.03 -11.04
CA LYS A 222 -22.07 -18.78 -10.85
C LYS A 222 -22.44 -17.30 -11.05
N ILE A 223 -21.71 -16.38 -10.38
CA ILE A 223 -21.92 -14.93 -10.48
C ILE A 223 -21.74 -14.45 -11.93
N THR A 224 -20.75 -14.99 -12.64
CA THR A 224 -20.40 -14.57 -14.00
C THR A 224 -21.09 -15.38 -15.10
N ASN A 225 -22.05 -16.24 -14.77
CA ASN A 225 -22.70 -17.14 -15.72
C ASN A 225 -21.69 -17.98 -16.55
N GLY A 226 -20.65 -18.48 -15.92
CA GLY A 226 -19.63 -19.34 -16.51
C GLY A 226 -18.48 -18.61 -17.20
N LYS A 227 -18.50 -17.29 -17.34
CA LYS A 227 -17.45 -16.50 -18.02
C LYS A 227 -16.17 -16.35 -17.22
N MET A 228 -16.24 -16.50 -15.91
CA MET A 228 -15.20 -16.19 -14.94
C MET A 228 -14.87 -14.69 -14.87
N ALA A 229 -13.91 -14.28 -14.02
CA ALA A 229 -13.57 -12.87 -13.83
C ALA A 229 -12.70 -12.33 -14.97
N ASP A 230 -12.96 -11.11 -15.42
CA ASP A 230 -12.14 -10.43 -16.41
C ASP A 230 -10.78 -10.00 -15.84
N VAL A 231 -10.78 -9.57 -14.57
CA VAL A 231 -9.58 -9.21 -13.82
C VAL A 231 -9.62 -9.86 -12.45
N VAL A 232 -8.48 -10.41 -12.02
CA VAL A 232 -8.27 -10.93 -10.65
C VAL A 232 -7.10 -10.19 -10.01
N LEU A 233 -7.30 -9.66 -8.81
CA LEU A 233 -6.24 -9.09 -7.99
C LEU A 233 -5.83 -10.06 -6.87
N ASN A 234 -4.55 -10.42 -6.83
CA ASN A 234 -3.95 -11.23 -5.79
C ASN A 234 -2.79 -10.49 -5.12
N SER A 235 -2.99 -10.07 -3.87
CA SER A 235 -1.96 -9.51 -3.00
C SER A 235 -1.46 -10.51 -1.94
N LEU A 236 -2.07 -11.69 -1.85
CA LEU A 236 -1.83 -12.68 -0.80
C LEU A 236 -0.74 -13.68 -1.17
N GLY A 237 -0.53 -13.96 -2.46
CA GLY A 237 0.50 -14.88 -2.93
C GLY A 237 0.02 -16.34 -2.98
N ILE A 238 0.89 -17.29 -2.59
CA ILE A 238 0.71 -18.72 -2.80
C ILE A 238 -0.60 -19.27 -2.21
N GLY A 239 -1.02 -18.78 -1.05
CA GLY A 239 -2.23 -19.30 -0.36
C GLY A 239 -3.53 -19.13 -1.13
N THR A 240 -3.55 -18.26 -2.14
CA THR A 240 -4.73 -18.01 -2.98
C THR A 240 -4.42 -18.08 -4.47
N TRP A 241 -3.22 -18.49 -4.85
CA TRP A 241 -2.74 -18.45 -6.24
C TRP A 241 -3.58 -19.34 -7.16
N GLU A 242 -3.80 -20.58 -6.80
CA GLU A 242 -4.56 -21.52 -7.61
C GLU A 242 -5.99 -21.03 -7.84
N SER A 243 -6.68 -20.66 -6.77
CA SER A 243 -8.04 -20.10 -6.87
C SER A 243 -8.06 -18.79 -7.67
N SER A 244 -7.03 -17.97 -7.57
CA SER A 244 -6.91 -16.74 -8.37
C SER A 244 -6.76 -17.07 -9.86
N PHE A 245 -5.85 -17.98 -10.22
CA PHE A 245 -5.58 -18.33 -11.60
C PHE A 245 -6.75 -19.05 -12.28
N GLU A 246 -7.41 -19.96 -11.57
CA GLU A 246 -8.59 -20.67 -12.08
C GLU A 246 -9.84 -19.79 -12.16
N SER A 247 -9.90 -18.71 -11.40
CA SER A 247 -11.00 -17.73 -11.46
C SER A 247 -10.87 -16.71 -12.58
N VAL A 248 -9.74 -16.66 -13.30
CA VAL A 248 -9.58 -15.77 -14.47
C VAL A 248 -10.30 -16.34 -15.68
N GLY A 249 -11.11 -15.53 -16.34
CA GLY A 249 -11.77 -15.89 -17.60
C GLY A 249 -10.82 -15.94 -18.80
N ALA A 250 -11.31 -16.42 -19.96
CA ALA A 250 -10.56 -16.37 -21.20
C ALA A 250 -10.25 -14.91 -21.57
N ASN A 251 -9.00 -14.65 -22.03
CA ASN A 251 -8.45 -13.33 -22.31
C ASN A 251 -8.44 -12.38 -21.09
N GLY A 252 -8.58 -12.94 -19.86
CA GLY A 252 -8.56 -12.20 -18.61
C GLY A 252 -7.14 -11.84 -18.14
N ARG A 253 -7.07 -11.14 -17.01
CA ARG A 253 -5.83 -10.64 -16.41
C ARG A 253 -5.75 -11.04 -14.95
N LEU A 254 -4.63 -11.66 -14.54
CA LEU A 254 -4.29 -11.86 -13.14
C LEU A 254 -3.18 -10.89 -12.76
N VAL A 255 -3.47 -9.97 -11.86
CA VAL A 255 -2.49 -9.00 -11.35
C VAL A 255 -2.04 -9.40 -9.97
N THR A 256 -0.73 -9.50 -9.76
CA THR A 256 -0.13 -9.75 -8.45
C THR A 256 0.75 -8.58 -8.03
N PHE A 257 0.64 -8.16 -6.77
CA PHE A 257 1.43 -7.07 -6.19
C PHE A 257 1.84 -7.36 -4.73
N GLY A 258 1.76 -8.60 -4.31
CA GLY A 258 2.15 -9.03 -2.98
C GLY A 258 2.25 -10.55 -2.85
N GLY A 259 2.92 -10.98 -1.78
CA GLY A 259 3.15 -12.39 -1.46
C GLY A 259 3.09 -12.64 0.04
N LEU A 260 2.03 -12.17 0.71
CA LEU A 260 1.90 -12.22 2.18
C LEU A 260 1.98 -13.65 2.72
N THR A 261 1.45 -14.63 1.97
CA THR A 261 1.44 -16.05 2.36
C THR A 261 2.57 -16.87 1.70
N GLY A 262 3.45 -16.20 0.93
CA GLY A 262 4.55 -16.78 0.20
C GLY A 262 4.53 -16.40 -1.28
N ALA A 263 5.71 -16.45 -1.94
CA ALA A 263 5.92 -15.93 -3.29
C ALA A 263 6.10 -17.03 -4.36
N ASP A 264 6.48 -18.24 -3.98
CA ASP A 264 6.79 -19.32 -4.91
C ASP A 264 5.51 -20.07 -5.33
N VAL A 265 5.12 -19.93 -6.59
CA VAL A 265 3.87 -20.48 -7.13
C VAL A 265 4.11 -21.44 -8.29
N LYS A 266 3.20 -22.39 -8.46
CA LYS A 266 3.17 -23.27 -9.65
C LYS A 266 2.24 -22.65 -10.71
N LEU A 267 2.67 -22.68 -11.97
CA LEU A 267 1.89 -22.19 -13.09
C LEU A 267 1.69 -23.31 -14.13
N ASN A 268 0.44 -23.55 -14.50
CA ASN A 268 0.11 -24.39 -15.65
C ASN A 268 0.20 -23.55 -16.94
N VAL A 269 1.31 -23.71 -17.65
CA VAL A 269 1.59 -22.95 -18.88
C VAL A 269 0.58 -23.27 -19.99
N GLN A 270 0.08 -24.52 -20.09
CA GLN A 270 -0.94 -24.88 -21.08
C GLN A 270 -2.25 -24.11 -20.82
N SER A 271 -2.70 -24.08 -19.57
CA SER A 271 -3.89 -23.30 -19.17
C SER A 271 -3.71 -21.81 -19.40
N LEU A 272 -2.49 -21.28 -19.19
CA LEU A 272 -2.16 -19.87 -19.44
C LEU A 272 -2.37 -19.52 -20.93
N TYR A 273 -1.71 -20.23 -21.87
CA TYR A 273 -1.78 -19.85 -23.29
C TYR A 273 -3.11 -20.23 -23.92
N SER A 274 -3.73 -21.37 -23.57
CA SER A 274 -4.99 -21.79 -24.18
C SER A 274 -6.16 -20.87 -23.85
N ARG A 275 -6.14 -20.24 -22.67
CA ARG A 275 -7.11 -19.22 -22.26
C ARG A 275 -6.65 -17.78 -22.57
N GLN A 276 -5.45 -17.59 -23.12
CA GLN A 276 -4.82 -16.27 -23.35
C GLN A 276 -4.81 -15.37 -22.12
N VAL A 277 -4.55 -15.94 -20.94
CA VAL A 277 -4.50 -15.20 -19.69
C VAL A 277 -3.23 -14.35 -19.64
N LYS A 278 -3.34 -13.09 -19.21
CA LYS A 278 -2.21 -12.19 -18.98
C LYS A 278 -1.85 -12.22 -17.49
N LEU A 279 -0.59 -12.53 -17.19
CA LEU A 279 -0.04 -12.37 -15.83
C LEU A 279 0.67 -11.02 -15.76
N ILE A 280 0.30 -10.20 -14.80
CA ILE A 280 0.81 -8.83 -14.63
C ILE A 280 1.39 -8.71 -13.21
N GLY A 281 2.69 -8.38 -13.13
CA GLY A 281 3.31 -7.95 -11.90
C GLY A 281 3.12 -6.44 -11.73
N SER A 282 2.73 -6.00 -10.53
CA SER A 282 2.59 -4.59 -10.20
C SER A 282 3.28 -4.28 -8.87
N THR A 283 3.82 -3.08 -8.72
CA THR A 283 4.47 -2.66 -7.46
C THR A 283 4.30 -1.18 -7.21
N GLY A 284 3.70 -0.82 -6.08
CA GLY A 284 3.47 0.59 -5.72
C GLY A 284 2.68 1.34 -6.79
N GLY A 285 3.25 2.41 -7.30
CA GLY A 285 2.70 3.22 -8.39
C GLY A 285 3.61 4.40 -8.68
N THR A 286 3.33 5.13 -9.76
CA THR A 286 4.10 6.29 -10.22
C THR A 286 3.80 7.54 -9.38
N ARG A 287 4.65 8.57 -9.48
CA ARG A 287 4.34 9.89 -8.91
C ARG A 287 3.09 10.52 -9.53
N SER A 288 2.80 10.20 -10.80
CA SER A 288 1.56 10.62 -11.47
C SER A 288 0.35 9.98 -10.81
N ASP A 289 0.39 8.65 -10.59
CA ASP A 289 -0.68 7.95 -9.85
C ASP A 289 -0.89 8.54 -8.46
N PHE A 290 0.21 8.94 -7.79
CA PHE A 290 0.12 9.51 -6.46
C PHE A 290 -0.60 10.86 -6.46
N ARG A 291 -0.38 11.72 -7.46
CA ARG A 291 -1.14 12.96 -7.63
C ARG A 291 -2.63 12.67 -7.87
N GLU A 292 -2.93 11.75 -8.79
CA GLU A 292 -4.30 11.37 -9.12
C GLU A 292 -5.08 10.87 -7.88
N ILE A 293 -4.48 10.04 -7.03
CA ILE A 293 -5.14 9.56 -5.80
C ILE A 293 -5.27 10.64 -4.73
N ILE A 294 -4.35 11.59 -4.65
CA ILE A 294 -4.48 12.76 -3.76
C ILE A 294 -5.71 13.59 -4.16
N ASP A 295 -5.91 13.84 -5.45
CA ASP A 295 -7.06 14.59 -5.96
C ASP A 295 -8.38 13.88 -5.67
N MET A 296 -8.39 12.55 -5.74
CA MET A 296 -9.55 11.70 -5.44
C MET A 296 -9.75 11.43 -3.95
N SER A 297 -8.78 11.75 -3.09
CA SER A 297 -8.75 11.31 -1.70
C SER A 297 -9.93 11.75 -0.84
N LYS A 298 -10.60 12.84 -1.20
CA LYS A 298 -11.81 13.34 -0.52
C LYS A 298 -13.01 12.38 -0.61
N GLU A 299 -13.03 11.55 -1.64
CA GLU A 299 -14.11 10.60 -1.91
C GLU A 299 -13.82 9.21 -1.36
N LEU A 300 -12.57 8.96 -0.94
CA LEU A 300 -12.16 7.69 -0.38
C LEU A 300 -12.63 7.54 1.06
N LYS A 301 -13.00 6.32 1.40
CA LYS A 301 -13.40 5.92 2.75
C LYS A 301 -12.34 4.99 3.33
N ILE A 302 -12.20 5.01 4.63
CA ILE A 302 -11.33 4.10 5.35
C ILE A 302 -12.02 3.59 6.60
N ARG A 303 -11.86 2.28 6.86
CA ARG A 303 -12.28 1.67 8.12
C ARG A 303 -11.06 1.53 9.02
N VAL A 304 -10.99 2.34 10.05
CA VAL A 304 -9.93 2.26 11.07
C VAL A 304 -10.41 1.32 12.18
N TRP A 305 -9.66 0.27 12.42
CA TRP A 305 -9.94 -0.65 13.53
C TRP A 305 -9.34 -0.16 14.84
N LYS A 306 -8.04 0.18 14.82
CA LYS A 306 -7.35 0.68 16.01
C LYS A 306 -6.36 1.78 15.66
N LYS A 307 -6.24 2.74 16.58
CA LYS A 307 -5.17 3.73 16.61
C LYS A 307 -4.30 3.46 17.83
N PHE A 308 -3.01 3.45 17.62
CA PHE A 308 -2.01 3.28 18.65
C PHE A 308 -1.16 4.54 18.74
N LYS A 309 -0.59 4.82 19.89
CA LYS A 309 0.43 5.86 20.02
C LYS A 309 1.79 5.33 19.55
N LEU A 310 2.74 6.23 19.26
CA LEU A 310 4.10 5.84 18.88
C LEU A 310 4.76 4.88 19.90
N ASP A 311 4.48 5.06 21.18
CA ASP A 311 4.99 4.18 22.25
C ASP A 311 4.48 2.73 22.14
N GLU A 312 3.37 2.51 21.45
CA GLU A 312 2.69 1.23 21.26
C GLU A 312 2.97 0.61 19.88
N THR A 313 4.06 1.04 19.20
CA THR A 313 4.39 0.57 17.83
C THR A 313 4.52 -0.95 17.74
N LYS A 314 5.04 -1.59 18.77
CA LYS A 314 5.22 -3.04 18.81
C LYS A 314 3.87 -3.77 18.83
N GLU A 315 2.95 -3.31 19.64
CA GLU A 315 1.59 -3.80 19.74
C GLU A 315 0.81 -3.57 18.45
N ALA A 316 1.00 -2.41 17.82
CA ALA A 316 0.40 -2.09 16.52
C ALA A 316 0.86 -3.04 15.42
N LEU A 317 2.15 -3.39 15.38
CA LEU A 317 2.71 -4.36 14.42
C LEU A 317 2.22 -5.79 14.68
N GLN A 318 2.07 -6.19 15.95
CA GLN A 318 1.48 -7.49 16.31
C GLN A 318 0.00 -7.57 15.91
N ALA A 319 -0.75 -6.49 16.12
CA ALA A 319 -2.16 -6.40 15.75
C ALA A 319 -2.40 -6.52 14.24
N LEU A 320 -1.38 -6.29 13.39
CA LEU A 320 -1.49 -6.44 11.93
C LEU A 320 -1.95 -7.84 11.50
N PHE A 321 -1.57 -8.87 12.24
CA PHE A 321 -1.88 -10.27 11.95
C PHE A 321 -2.93 -10.88 12.90
N ALA A 322 -3.58 -10.06 13.71
CA ALA A 322 -4.62 -10.51 14.62
C ALA A 322 -5.85 -11.03 13.85
N LYS A 323 -6.40 -12.17 14.30
CA LYS A 323 -7.57 -12.81 13.65
C LYS A 323 -8.82 -11.94 13.70
N GLU A 324 -8.96 -11.17 14.79
CA GLU A 324 -10.07 -10.24 15.04
C GLU A 324 -9.90 -8.88 14.35
N ARG A 325 -8.84 -8.70 13.58
CA ARG A 325 -8.59 -7.44 12.87
C ARG A 325 -9.75 -7.09 11.95
N ASP A 326 -10.30 -5.88 12.14
CA ASP A 326 -11.49 -5.37 11.46
C ASP A 326 -11.25 -3.99 10.83
N GLY A 327 -10.18 -3.85 10.06
CA GLY A 327 -9.82 -2.62 9.38
C GLY A 327 -8.34 -2.23 9.48
N ARG A 328 -8.07 -0.95 9.27
CA ARG A 328 -6.72 -0.36 9.31
C ARG A 328 -6.20 -0.20 10.73
N ILE A 329 -4.90 -0.31 10.85
CA ILE A 329 -4.14 0.04 12.05
C ILE A 329 -3.32 1.27 11.73
N MET A 330 -3.37 2.26 12.62
CA MET A 330 -2.69 3.54 12.47
C MET A 330 -1.86 3.85 13.70
N LEU A 331 -0.76 4.59 13.52
CA LEU A 331 -0.01 5.23 14.60
C LEU A 331 -0.31 6.72 14.62
N GLU A 332 -0.75 7.23 15.74
CA GLU A 332 -0.81 8.66 16.04
C GLU A 332 0.51 9.10 16.67
N ILE A 333 1.12 10.15 16.12
CA ILE A 333 2.45 10.63 16.48
C ILE A 333 2.39 12.08 16.95
#